data_7f67aa493b69bb1fdca56df4f5f5049a
#
_entry.id   7f67aa493b69bb1fdca56df4f5f5049a
#
_cell.length_a   1.000
_cell.length_b   1.000
_cell.length_c   1.000
_cell.angle_alpha   90.00
_cell.angle_beta   90.00
_cell.angle_gamma   90.00
#
_symmetry.space_group_name_H-M   'P 1'
#
loop_
_entity.id
_entity.type
_entity.pdbx_description
1 polymer ?
#
loop_
_entity_poly.entity_id
_entity_poly.type
_entity_poly.pdbx_seq_one_letter_code
_entity_poly.pdbx_strand_id
1 'polypeptide(L)'
;IGIVPTAVGGTYLSEWSPAEEGGCFYEMEKRVLKTGAFKGFIWLQGCNDCNEEDASSYFERFSNMVSSWNDRFGFHPILTVQLNRSMGHLDPKNDRYWGMIRDAQRRAALEIDGVYVVPSIDLPTTDGIHNSSGANVIIGERLANAALSYIYGKPGQESVFVLSAEPIDNTHIKLNLTPGHLVLAMDNLAFGMNVEDSDGMTDCIEAVPIKDGLIVSTSRPYNLPARFHYAWKAHPPVFVARDFFDMPLLACYGIEISAKDEATAE
;
A
#
# COMPACT_ATOMS: atom_id res chain seq x y z
N ILE A 1 22.47 14.66 3.79
CA ILE A 1 21.82 13.40 4.19
C ILE A 1 22.71 12.26 3.71
N GLY A 2 23.06 11.33 4.62
CA GLY A 2 23.76 10.09 4.28
C GLY A 2 22.77 8.96 4.04
N ILE A 3 23.06 8.08 3.08
CA ILE A 3 22.31 6.86 2.81
C ILE A 3 23.24 5.67 3.02
N VAL A 4 22.82 4.69 3.79
CA VAL A 4 23.58 3.44 4.03
C VAL A 4 22.89 2.33 3.22
N PRO A 5 23.44 1.92 2.08
CA PRO A 5 22.85 0.87 1.26
C PRO A 5 23.03 -0.50 1.94
N THR A 6 21.90 -1.14 2.22
CA THR A 6 21.85 -2.48 2.81
C THR A 6 20.97 -3.43 2.01
N ALA A 7 20.27 -2.94 0.99
CA ALA A 7 19.34 -3.72 0.18
C ALA A 7 20.02 -4.88 -0.55
N VAL A 8 19.30 -6.02 -0.61
CA VAL A 8 19.66 -7.21 -1.36
C VAL A 8 18.46 -7.57 -2.25
N GLY A 9 18.68 -7.62 -3.56
CA GLY A 9 17.62 -7.94 -4.52
C GLY A 9 17.19 -9.41 -4.45
N GLY A 10 15.89 -9.68 -4.69
CA GLY A 10 15.34 -11.03 -4.77
C GLY A 10 15.17 -11.72 -3.41
N THR A 11 15.11 -10.97 -2.31
CA THR A 11 14.95 -11.54 -0.97
C THR A 11 13.48 -11.62 -0.55
N TYR A 12 13.18 -12.63 0.29
CA TYR A 12 11.90 -12.76 1.00
C TYR A 12 11.92 -11.92 2.28
N LEU A 13 10.75 -11.60 2.79
CA LEU A 13 10.61 -10.86 4.05
C LEU A 13 11.28 -11.59 5.23
N SER A 14 11.21 -12.91 5.26
CA SER A 14 11.80 -13.75 6.32
C SER A 14 13.30 -13.51 6.51
N GLU A 15 14.04 -13.28 5.42
CA GLU A 15 15.50 -13.08 5.45
C GLU A 15 15.94 -11.80 6.21
N TRP A 16 14.98 -10.90 6.49
CA TRP A 16 15.19 -9.65 7.22
C TRP A 16 14.81 -9.74 8.70
N SER A 17 14.41 -10.92 9.17
CA SER A 17 14.15 -11.20 10.57
C SER A 17 15.42 -11.56 11.32
N PRO A 18 15.63 -11.08 12.58
CA PRO A 18 16.72 -11.54 13.43
C PRO A 18 16.68 -13.03 13.77
N ALA A 19 15.53 -13.69 13.57
CA ALA A 19 15.39 -15.12 13.83
C ALA A 19 16.15 -16.00 12.82
N GLU A 20 16.51 -15.46 11.66
CA GLU A 20 17.25 -16.17 10.62
C GLU A 20 18.74 -15.86 10.73
N GLU A 21 19.50 -16.74 11.36
CA GLU A 21 20.94 -16.57 11.58
C GLU A 21 21.70 -16.49 10.24
N GLY A 22 22.50 -15.43 10.07
CA GLY A 22 23.29 -15.21 8.86
C GLY A 22 22.49 -14.58 7.69
N GLY A 23 21.20 -14.26 7.89
CA GLY A 23 20.36 -13.60 6.88
C GLY A 23 20.71 -12.13 6.64
N CYS A 24 19.91 -11.49 5.77
CA CYS A 24 20.12 -10.09 5.38
C CYS A 24 20.07 -9.12 6.56
N PHE A 25 19.30 -9.43 7.61
CA PHE A 25 19.26 -8.65 8.84
C PHE A 25 20.65 -8.46 9.45
N TYR A 26 21.45 -9.52 9.59
CA TYR A 26 22.77 -9.44 10.21
C TYR A 26 23.77 -8.61 9.40
N GLU A 27 23.70 -8.66 8.08
CA GLU A 27 24.53 -7.83 7.22
C GLU A 27 24.11 -6.35 7.27
N MET A 28 22.81 -6.08 7.34
CA MET A 28 22.27 -4.74 7.60
C MET A 28 22.73 -4.23 8.96
N GLU A 29 22.55 -5.01 10.02
CA GLU A 29 22.92 -4.66 11.39
C GLU A 29 24.39 -4.24 11.48
N LYS A 30 25.31 -5.02 10.93
CA LYS A 30 26.74 -4.70 10.92
C LYS A 30 27.04 -3.33 10.28
N ARG A 31 26.30 -2.97 9.22
CA ARG A 31 26.46 -1.68 8.53
C ARG A 31 25.84 -0.55 9.34
N VAL A 32 24.64 -0.74 9.85
CA VAL A 32 23.93 0.24 10.67
C VAL A 32 24.72 0.58 11.93
N LEU A 33 25.23 -0.40 12.65
CA LEU A 33 26.01 -0.19 13.88
C LEU A 33 27.31 0.59 13.63
N LYS A 34 27.89 0.53 12.43
CA LYS A 34 29.08 1.31 12.06
C LYS A 34 28.79 2.79 11.80
N THR A 35 27.54 3.15 11.48
CA THR A 35 27.20 4.53 11.15
C THR A 35 26.89 5.38 12.38
N GLY A 36 26.63 4.76 13.52
CA GLY A 36 26.18 5.43 14.74
C GLY A 36 24.70 5.79 14.64
N ALA A 37 24.32 7.06 14.83
CA ALA A 37 22.94 7.50 14.80
C ALA A 37 22.40 7.56 13.36
N PHE A 38 21.16 7.10 13.14
CA PHE A 38 20.42 7.22 11.89
C PHE A 38 18.97 7.64 12.16
N LYS A 39 18.22 8.06 11.14
CA LYS A 39 16.89 8.64 11.31
C LYS A 39 15.76 7.68 11.03
N GLY A 40 15.98 6.64 10.25
CA GLY A 40 14.93 5.69 9.87
C GLY A 40 15.37 4.79 8.72
N PHE A 41 14.45 3.95 8.30
CA PHE A 41 14.65 3.00 7.22
C PHE A 41 13.85 3.39 5.99
N ILE A 42 14.40 3.10 4.81
CA ILE A 42 13.68 3.10 3.54
C ILE A 42 13.54 1.64 3.12
N TRP A 43 12.29 1.21 2.88
CA TRP A 43 11.96 -0.18 2.62
C TRP A 43 11.17 -0.34 1.31
N LEU A 44 11.65 -1.21 0.42
CA LEU A 44 10.93 -1.66 -0.77
C LEU A 44 11.13 -3.17 -0.91
N GLN A 45 10.14 -3.95 -0.61
CA GLN A 45 10.17 -5.41 -0.68
C GLN A 45 8.72 -5.95 -0.77
N GLY A 46 8.55 -7.21 -1.20
CA GLY A 46 7.27 -7.90 -1.22
C GLY A 46 7.01 -8.70 -2.50
N CYS A 47 7.72 -8.44 -3.60
CA CYS A 47 7.46 -9.15 -4.86
C CYS A 47 7.63 -10.67 -4.75
N ASN A 48 8.65 -11.13 -4.00
CA ASN A 48 8.88 -12.57 -3.79
C ASN A 48 7.83 -13.21 -2.91
N ASP A 49 7.23 -12.43 -2.01
CA ASP A 49 6.17 -12.88 -1.10
C ASP A 49 4.76 -12.86 -1.74
N CYS A 50 4.64 -12.43 -3.02
CA CYS A 50 3.39 -12.47 -3.78
C CYS A 50 3.05 -13.91 -4.25
N ASN A 51 2.90 -14.83 -3.33
CA ASN A 51 2.59 -16.23 -3.57
C ASN A 51 1.58 -16.78 -2.53
N GLU A 52 1.14 -18.02 -2.70
CA GLU A 52 0.12 -18.64 -1.85
C GLU A 52 0.58 -18.82 -0.40
N GLU A 53 1.84 -19.13 -0.18
CA GLU A 53 2.40 -19.45 1.13
C GLU A 53 2.57 -18.18 1.98
N ASP A 54 3.06 -17.10 1.37
CA ASP A 54 3.56 -15.93 2.08
C ASP A 54 2.57 -14.77 2.16
N ALA A 55 1.72 -14.59 1.15
CA ALA A 55 0.94 -13.36 1.01
C ALA A 55 -0.07 -13.15 2.16
N SER A 56 -0.70 -14.22 2.65
CA SER A 56 -1.71 -14.14 3.72
C SER A 56 -1.13 -13.76 5.08
N SER A 57 0.14 -14.08 5.34
CA SER A 57 0.83 -13.81 6.61
C SER A 57 1.75 -12.59 6.54
N TYR A 58 1.85 -11.91 5.38
CA TYR A 58 2.82 -10.85 5.17
C TYR A 58 2.67 -9.70 6.19
N PHE A 59 1.45 -9.26 6.48
CA PHE A 59 1.22 -8.20 7.46
C PHE A 59 1.76 -8.55 8.84
N GLU A 60 1.45 -9.76 9.34
CA GLU A 60 1.92 -10.23 10.64
C GLU A 60 3.44 -10.36 10.68
N ARG A 61 4.04 -10.97 9.63
CA ARG A 61 5.49 -11.11 9.52
C ARG A 61 6.20 -9.76 9.43
N PHE A 62 5.63 -8.79 8.70
CA PHE A 62 6.17 -7.43 8.62
C PHE A 62 6.07 -6.71 9.98
N SER A 63 4.95 -6.83 10.68
CA SER A 63 4.78 -6.27 12.04
C SER A 63 5.82 -6.84 13.01
N ASN A 64 6.03 -8.17 12.98
CA ASN A 64 7.04 -8.83 13.81
C ASN A 64 8.47 -8.38 13.45
N MET A 65 8.77 -8.18 12.17
CA MET A 65 10.05 -7.63 11.73
C MET A 65 10.26 -6.22 12.29
N VAL A 66 9.27 -5.33 12.16
CA VAL A 66 9.34 -3.96 12.69
C VAL A 66 9.57 -3.96 14.20
N SER A 67 8.82 -4.79 14.95
CA SER A 67 9.01 -4.95 16.39
C SER A 67 10.44 -5.39 16.72
N SER A 68 10.95 -6.41 16.02
CA SER A 68 12.31 -6.91 16.23
C SER A 68 13.39 -5.87 15.91
N TRP A 69 13.16 -5.03 14.89
CA TRP A 69 14.08 -3.94 14.58
C TRP A 69 14.05 -2.84 15.64
N ASN A 70 12.85 -2.52 16.16
CA ASN A 70 12.70 -1.58 17.27
C ASN A 70 13.38 -2.09 18.55
N ASP A 71 13.28 -3.36 18.86
CA ASP A 71 13.97 -3.98 19.99
C ASP A 71 15.49 -3.87 19.83
N ARG A 72 15.99 -4.01 18.60
CA ARG A 72 17.43 -4.03 18.32
C ARG A 72 18.06 -2.65 18.20
N PHE A 73 17.38 -1.71 17.56
CA PHE A 73 17.93 -0.39 17.21
C PHE A 73 17.29 0.76 17.97
N GLY A 74 16.22 0.52 18.73
CA GLY A 74 15.30 1.54 19.21
C GLY A 74 14.28 1.93 18.17
N PHE A 75 13.30 2.75 18.57
CA PHE A 75 12.26 3.21 17.67
C PHE A 75 12.83 4.07 16.52
N HIS A 76 12.64 3.59 15.31
CA HIS A 76 13.00 4.30 14.09
C HIS A 76 11.88 4.18 13.03
N PRO A 77 11.45 5.29 12.42
CA PRO A 77 10.43 5.24 11.38
C PRO A 77 10.89 4.46 10.15
N ILE A 78 9.93 3.77 9.53
CA ILE A 78 10.12 3.03 8.28
C ILE A 78 9.26 3.69 7.19
N LEU A 79 9.91 4.19 6.15
CA LEU A 79 9.26 4.67 4.94
C LEU A 79 9.25 3.52 3.93
N THR A 80 8.07 2.93 3.70
CA THR A 80 7.91 1.83 2.75
C THR A 80 7.27 2.27 1.44
N VAL A 81 7.51 1.52 0.38
CA VAL A 81 6.90 1.73 -0.93
C VAL A 81 5.88 0.61 -1.17
N GLN A 82 4.64 0.98 -1.45
CA GLN A 82 3.64 0.02 -1.88
C GLN A 82 4.03 -0.54 -3.26
N LEU A 83 3.96 -1.87 -3.43
CA LEU A 83 4.39 -2.55 -4.64
C LEU A 83 3.75 -1.99 -5.91
N ASN A 84 4.57 -1.78 -6.93
CA ASN A 84 4.14 -1.44 -8.28
C ASN A 84 3.43 -2.65 -8.94
N ARG A 85 2.97 -2.48 -10.17
CA ARG A 85 2.37 -3.55 -10.97
C ARG A 85 3.41 -4.58 -11.40
N SER A 86 2.94 -5.80 -11.65
CA SER A 86 3.72 -6.87 -12.26
C SER A 86 3.16 -7.25 -13.61
N MET A 87 4.00 -7.22 -14.64
CA MET A 87 3.66 -7.69 -15.99
C MET A 87 4.12 -9.14 -16.22
N GLY A 88 4.97 -9.67 -15.33
CA GLY A 88 5.51 -11.03 -15.42
C GLY A 88 4.56 -12.11 -14.88
N HIS A 89 3.54 -11.74 -14.13
CA HIS A 89 2.61 -12.65 -13.47
C HIS A 89 1.21 -12.50 -14.08
N LEU A 90 1.05 -12.97 -15.32
CA LEU A 90 -0.22 -12.88 -16.05
C LEU A 90 -1.22 -13.97 -15.67
N ASP A 91 -0.88 -14.90 -14.77
CA ASP A 91 -1.85 -15.86 -14.22
C ASP A 91 -2.79 -15.13 -13.26
N PRO A 92 -4.11 -15.08 -13.53
CA PRO A 92 -5.09 -14.45 -12.66
C PRO A 92 -5.09 -14.97 -11.20
N LYS A 93 -4.59 -16.18 -10.99
CA LYS A 93 -4.44 -16.73 -9.63
C LYS A 93 -3.49 -15.92 -8.76
N ASN A 94 -2.52 -15.24 -9.38
CA ASN A 94 -1.54 -14.42 -8.67
C ASN A 94 -2.07 -13.02 -8.34
N ASP A 95 -3.15 -12.57 -8.99
CA ASP A 95 -3.72 -11.24 -8.77
C ASP A 95 -4.00 -10.98 -7.28
N ARG A 96 -4.63 -11.94 -6.61
CA ARG A 96 -4.97 -11.83 -5.18
C ARG A 96 -3.76 -11.67 -4.28
N TYR A 97 -2.64 -12.34 -4.60
CA TYR A 97 -1.43 -12.26 -3.78
C TYR A 97 -0.79 -10.88 -3.84
N TRP A 98 -0.74 -10.27 -5.03
CA TRP A 98 -0.33 -8.88 -5.21
C TRP A 98 -1.25 -7.92 -4.45
N GLY A 99 -2.55 -8.15 -4.53
CA GLY A 99 -3.55 -7.40 -3.76
C GLY A 99 -3.32 -7.50 -2.26
N MET A 100 -3.12 -8.71 -1.75
CA MET A 100 -2.87 -8.97 -0.32
C MET A 100 -1.61 -8.28 0.18
N ILE A 101 -0.50 -8.35 -0.56
CA ILE A 101 0.76 -7.68 -0.18
C ILE A 101 0.58 -6.16 -0.18
N ARG A 102 -0.02 -5.57 -1.22
CA ARG A 102 -0.28 -4.12 -1.26
C ARG A 102 -1.18 -3.67 -0.12
N ASP A 103 -2.21 -4.44 0.20
CA ASP A 103 -3.08 -4.13 1.33
C ASP A 103 -2.36 -4.29 2.67
N ALA A 104 -1.51 -5.30 2.83
CA ALA A 104 -0.67 -5.45 4.00
C ALA A 104 0.27 -4.24 4.20
N GLN A 105 0.85 -3.72 3.12
CA GLN A 105 1.67 -2.50 3.15
C GLN A 105 0.85 -1.25 3.50
N ARG A 106 -0.39 -1.14 2.99
CA ARG A 106 -1.34 -0.08 3.34
C ARG A 106 -1.73 -0.17 4.83
N ARG A 107 -2.10 -1.35 5.29
CA ARG A 107 -2.46 -1.60 6.68
C ARG A 107 -1.30 -1.35 7.63
N ALA A 108 -0.08 -1.72 7.26
CA ALA A 108 1.09 -1.44 8.07
C ALA A 108 1.25 0.05 8.38
N ALA A 109 0.96 0.93 7.43
CA ALA A 109 0.99 2.38 7.65
C ALA A 109 -0.19 2.92 8.49
N LEU A 110 -1.29 2.17 8.60
CA LEU A 110 -2.45 2.54 9.42
C LEU A 110 -2.40 1.95 10.83
N GLU A 111 -1.77 0.78 11.00
CA GLU A 111 -1.88 -0.04 12.20
C GLU A 111 -0.55 -0.18 12.98
N ILE A 112 0.60 0.14 12.35
CA ILE A 112 1.92 0.02 12.99
C ILE A 112 2.53 1.42 13.17
N ASP A 113 2.78 1.80 14.42
CA ASP A 113 3.37 3.11 14.73
C ASP A 113 4.75 3.28 14.06
N GLY A 114 4.97 4.44 13.45
CA GLY A 114 6.19 4.78 12.75
C GLY A 114 6.37 4.17 11.36
N VAL A 115 5.38 3.44 10.83
CA VAL A 115 5.41 2.94 9.45
C VAL A 115 4.62 3.89 8.55
N TYR A 116 5.23 4.31 7.45
CA TYR A 116 4.62 5.20 6.45
C TYR A 116 4.82 4.61 5.05
N VAL A 117 3.81 4.71 4.19
CA VAL A 117 3.84 4.11 2.86
C VAL A 117 3.64 5.15 1.77
N VAL A 118 4.37 5.01 0.66
CA VAL A 118 4.16 5.81 -0.55
C VAL A 118 3.76 4.91 -1.72
N PRO A 119 2.88 5.38 -2.62
CA PRO A 119 2.44 4.59 -3.78
C PRO A 119 3.50 4.54 -4.87
N SER A 120 3.48 3.46 -5.68
CA SER A 120 4.28 3.34 -6.92
C SER A 120 3.48 2.77 -8.09
N ILE A 121 2.21 2.47 -7.89
CA ILE A 121 1.35 1.74 -8.82
C ILE A 121 1.17 2.41 -10.19
N ASP A 122 1.31 3.71 -10.27
CA ASP A 122 1.18 4.55 -11.46
C ASP A 122 2.46 4.65 -12.28
N LEU A 123 3.57 4.15 -11.77
CA LEU A 123 4.89 4.38 -12.34
C LEU A 123 5.28 3.30 -13.34
N PRO A 124 6.08 3.64 -14.38
CA PRO A 124 6.51 2.68 -15.38
C PRO A 124 7.53 1.69 -14.83
N THR A 125 7.46 0.46 -15.31
CA THR A 125 8.45 -0.59 -15.08
C THR A 125 9.42 -0.70 -16.26
N THR A 126 10.66 -1.17 -16.01
CA THR A 126 11.68 -1.43 -17.05
C THR A 126 11.44 -2.78 -17.72
N ASP A 127 11.02 -3.74 -16.92
CA ASP A 127 10.72 -5.11 -17.29
C ASP A 127 9.38 -5.55 -16.64
N GLY A 128 9.24 -6.82 -16.36
CA GLY A 128 8.02 -7.37 -15.76
C GLY A 128 7.67 -6.84 -14.38
N ILE A 129 8.63 -6.40 -13.57
CA ILE A 129 8.40 -6.02 -12.15
C ILE A 129 9.26 -4.86 -11.64
N HIS A 130 10.41 -4.57 -12.24
CA HIS A 130 11.32 -3.56 -11.72
C HIS A 130 10.93 -2.15 -12.16
N ASN A 131 10.93 -1.23 -11.23
CA ASN A 131 10.70 0.19 -11.51
C ASN A 131 11.76 0.73 -12.49
N SER A 132 11.34 1.54 -13.45
CA SER A 132 12.27 2.24 -14.33
C SER A 132 13.11 3.26 -13.55
N SER A 133 14.22 3.71 -14.14
CA SER A 133 15.07 4.74 -13.53
C SER A 133 14.27 6.03 -13.24
N GLY A 134 13.38 6.44 -14.16
CA GLY A 134 12.49 7.60 -13.97
C GLY A 134 11.49 7.36 -12.83
N ALA A 135 10.93 6.15 -12.73
CA ALA A 135 10.05 5.77 -11.63
C ALA A 135 10.76 5.85 -10.28
N ASN A 136 12.02 5.41 -10.21
CA ASN A 136 12.80 5.47 -8.97
C ASN A 136 13.08 6.91 -8.52
N VAL A 137 13.22 7.87 -9.44
CA VAL A 137 13.32 9.31 -9.09
C VAL A 137 12.02 9.78 -8.43
N ILE A 138 10.86 9.47 -9.02
CA ILE A 138 9.56 9.87 -8.47
C ILE A 138 9.31 9.19 -7.11
N ILE A 139 9.65 7.91 -6.96
CA ILE A 139 9.57 7.21 -5.66
C ILE A 139 10.46 7.93 -4.62
N GLY A 140 11.67 8.30 -4.99
CA GLY A 140 12.57 9.06 -4.13
C GLY A 140 11.99 10.41 -3.69
N GLU A 141 11.32 11.14 -4.58
CA GLU A 141 10.62 12.38 -4.27
C GLU A 141 9.42 12.15 -3.34
N ARG A 142 8.61 11.10 -3.57
CA ARG A 142 7.51 10.72 -2.68
C ARG A 142 8.01 10.35 -1.28
N LEU A 143 9.06 9.55 -1.19
CA LEU A 143 9.70 9.20 0.08
C LEU A 143 10.27 10.42 0.80
N ALA A 144 10.88 11.37 0.08
CA ALA A 144 11.39 12.62 0.66
C ALA A 144 10.25 13.50 1.19
N ASN A 145 9.15 13.65 0.45
CA ASN A 145 7.96 14.37 0.89
C ASN A 145 7.31 13.72 2.11
N ALA A 146 7.17 12.40 2.14
CA ALA A 146 6.69 11.68 3.30
C ALA A 146 7.62 11.86 4.51
N ALA A 147 8.95 11.80 4.32
CA ALA A 147 9.90 12.07 5.39
C ALA A 147 9.77 13.51 5.94
N LEU A 148 9.58 14.50 5.06
CA LEU A 148 9.38 15.90 5.48
C LEU A 148 8.14 16.02 6.38
N SER A 149 7.00 15.43 5.97
CA SER A 149 5.77 15.47 6.75
C SER A 149 5.87 14.66 8.05
N TYR A 150 6.08 13.37 7.94
CA TYR A 150 5.94 12.45 9.07
C TYR A 150 7.13 12.45 10.04
N ILE A 151 8.36 12.69 9.55
CA ILE A 151 9.58 12.55 10.38
C ILE A 151 10.12 13.92 10.81
N TYR A 152 10.05 14.90 9.94
CA TYR A 152 10.65 16.21 10.18
C TYR A 152 9.66 17.30 10.58
N GLY A 153 8.33 17.04 10.55
CA GLY A 153 7.29 18.02 10.84
C GLY A 153 7.35 19.26 9.94
N LYS A 154 7.70 19.07 8.66
CA LYS A 154 7.81 20.09 7.63
C LYS A 154 6.69 19.91 6.60
N PRO A 155 6.35 20.96 5.83
CA PRO A 155 5.44 20.78 4.70
C PRO A 155 5.95 19.69 3.76
N GLY A 156 5.12 18.69 3.50
CA GLY A 156 5.38 17.56 2.64
C GLY A 156 4.06 17.00 2.11
N GLN A 157 4.11 15.89 1.39
CA GLN A 157 2.92 15.20 0.90
C GLN A 157 2.74 13.89 1.65
N GLU A 158 1.52 13.61 2.03
CA GLU A 158 1.09 12.37 2.67
C GLU A 158 0.38 11.47 1.67
N SER A 159 0.33 10.19 1.95
CA SER A 159 -0.37 9.23 1.11
C SER A 159 -1.87 9.21 1.41
N VAL A 160 -2.66 8.89 0.38
CA VAL A 160 -4.12 8.83 0.49
C VAL A 160 -4.56 7.39 0.61
N PHE A 161 -5.38 7.12 1.62
CA PHE A 161 -5.89 5.79 1.95
C PHE A 161 -7.40 5.71 1.75
N VAL A 162 -7.90 4.55 1.33
CA VAL A 162 -9.26 4.13 1.61
C VAL A 162 -9.29 3.64 3.06
N LEU A 163 -10.03 4.35 3.90
CA LEU A 163 -10.15 4.06 5.34
C LEU A 163 -11.29 3.10 5.63
N SER A 164 -12.44 3.29 4.94
CA SER A 164 -13.61 2.42 5.05
C SER A 164 -14.48 2.49 3.79
N ALA A 165 -15.37 1.51 3.64
CA ALA A 165 -16.39 1.45 2.61
C ALA A 165 -17.76 1.26 3.25
N GLU A 166 -18.71 2.14 2.95
CA GLU A 166 -20.07 2.16 3.52
C GLU A 166 -21.09 1.93 2.38
N PRO A 167 -22.09 1.04 2.57
CA PRO A 167 -23.14 0.89 1.57
C PRO A 167 -24.06 2.11 1.58
N ILE A 168 -24.36 2.69 0.41
CA ILE A 168 -25.44 3.67 0.24
C ILE A 168 -26.72 2.94 -0.14
N ASP A 169 -26.61 2.07 -1.13
CA ASP A 169 -27.63 1.13 -1.58
C ASP A 169 -26.96 -0.11 -2.18
N ASN A 170 -27.70 -0.97 -2.91
CA ASN A 170 -27.14 -2.18 -3.48
C ASN A 170 -26.32 -1.98 -4.77
N THR A 171 -26.12 -0.73 -5.21
CA THR A 171 -25.31 -0.37 -6.38
C THR A 171 -24.31 0.74 -6.10
N HIS A 172 -24.44 1.44 -4.96
CA HIS A 172 -23.58 2.57 -4.61
C HIS A 172 -22.90 2.35 -3.27
N ILE A 173 -21.63 2.72 -3.23
CA ILE A 173 -20.77 2.61 -2.06
C ILE A 173 -20.11 3.97 -1.82
N LYS A 174 -20.08 4.41 -0.57
CA LYS A 174 -19.28 5.54 -0.15
C LYS A 174 -17.93 5.02 0.36
N LEU A 175 -16.86 5.49 -0.25
CA LEU A 175 -15.50 5.30 0.25
C LEU A 175 -15.11 6.52 1.08
N ASN A 176 -14.73 6.29 2.33
CA ASN A 176 -14.14 7.33 3.18
C ASN A 176 -12.63 7.28 2.98
N LEU A 177 -12.04 8.43 2.67
CA LEU A 177 -10.61 8.57 2.38
C LEU A 177 -9.91 9.35 3.50
N THR A 178 -8.59 9.39 3.47
CA THR A 178 -7.80 10.27 4.34
C THR A 178 -8.33 11.71 4.25
N PRO A 179 -8.68 12.33 5.40
CA PRO A 179 -9.23 13.68 5.40
C PRO A 179 -8.29 14.73 4.80
N GLY A 180 -8.87 15.76 4.18
CA GLY A 180 -8.11 16.86 3.59
C GLY A 180 -7.63 16.62 2.16
N HIS A 181 -7.90 15.44 1.59
CA HIS A 181 -7.58 15.11 0.21
C HIS A 181 -8.83 15.06 -0.66
N LEU A 182 -8.81 15.79 -1.77
CA LEU A 182 -9.78 15.63 -2.84
C LEU A 182 -9.21 14.67 -3.88
N VAL A 183 -9.76 13.47 -3.94
CA VAL A 183 -9.35 12.45 -4.90
C VAL A 183 -10.22 12.52 -6.15
N LEU A 184 -9.57 12.53 -7.30
CA LEU A 184 -10.21 12.58 -8.61
C LEU A 184 -9.96 11.27 -9.36
N ALA A 185 -11.02 10.72 -9.92
CA ALA A 185 -10.94 9.66 -10.93
C ALA A 185 -11.05 10.31 -12.33
N MET A 186 -10.27 9.84 -13.28
CA MET A 186 -10.30 10.36 -14.65
C MET A 186 -11.69 10.16 -15.25
N ASP A 187 -12.33 11.26 -15.69
CA ASP A 187 -13.70 11.30 -16.23
C ASP A 187 -14.74 10.61 -15.32
N ASN A 188 -14.52 10.59 -14.01
CA ASN A 188 -15.29 9.85 -13.01
C ASN A 188 -15.36 8.33 -13.26
N LEU A 189 -14.44 7.76 -14.01
CA LEU A 189 -14.41 6.32 -14.27
C LEU A 189 -13.69 5.56 -13.13
N ALA A 190 -14.33 4.48 -12.68
CA ALA A 190 -13.84 3.68 -11.54
C ALA A 190 -12.80 2.63 -11.97
N PHE A 191 -11.74 3.03 -12.68
CA PHE A 191 -10.71 2.12 -13.16
C PHE A 191 -10.04 1.36 -12.00
N GLY A 192 -10.04 0.02 -12.12
CA GLY A 192 -9.41 -0.87 -11.14
C GLY A 192 -10.13 -0.98 -9.80
N MET A 193 -11.35 -0.44 -9.70
CA MET A 193 -12.25 -0.58 -8.55
C MET A 193 -13.20 -1.76 -8.76
N ASN A 194 -13.32 -2.62 -7.78
CA ASN A 194 -14.16 -3.82 -7.84
C ASN A 194 -14.85 -4.05 -6.50
N VAL A 195 -15.98 -4.75 -6.55
CA VAL A 195 -16.69 -5.29 -5.38
C VAL A 195 -16.77 -6.80 -5.51
N GLU A 196 -16.46 -7.52 -4.45
CA GLU A 196 -16.61 -8.96 -4.32
C GLU A 196 -17.76 -9.26 -3.35
N ASP A 197 -18.72 -10.08 -3.80
CA ASP A 197 -19.83 -10.58 -3.00
C ASP A 197 -20.03 -12.08 -3.20
N SER A 198 -21.14 -12.65 -2.72
CA SER A 198 -21.49 -14.07 -2.90
C SER A 198 -21.60 -14.51 -4.37
N ASP A 199 -21.90 -13.58 -5.27
CA ASP A 199 -22.06 -13.85 -6.71
C ASP A 199 -20.74 -13.62 -7.48
N GLY A 200 -19.66 -13.31 -6.77
CA GLY A 200 -18.31 -13.08 -7.29
C GLY A 200 -17.99 -11.61 -7.52
N MET A 201 -16.92 -11.37 -8.29
CA MET A 201 -16.39 -10.03 -8.54
C MET A 201 -17.27 -9.25 -9.51
N THR A 202 -17.57 -7.99 -9.18
CA THR A 202 -18.20 -7.02 -10.09
C THR A 202 -17.33 -5.78 -10.26
N ASP A 203 -17.30 -5.23 -11.47
CA ASP A 203 -16.59 -4.00 -11.76
C ASP A 203 -17.37 -2.80 -11.23
N CYS A 204 -16.67 -1.80 -10.73
CA CYS A 204 -17.21 -0.48 -10.54
C CYS A 204 -17.08 0.32 -11.86
N ILE A 205 -18.07 1.14 -12.15
CA ILE A 205 -18.17 1.88 -13.42
C ILE A 205 -17.97 3.38 -13.27
N GLU A 206 -18.31 3.92 -12.09
CA GLU A 206 -18.20 5.34 -11.82
C GLU A 206 -17.64 5.59 -10.43
N ALA A 207 -16.86 6.67 -10.29
CA ALA A 207 -16.29 7.13 -9.02
C ALA A 207 -16.39 8.66 -8.96
N VAL A 208 -17.38 9.18 -8.24
CA VAL A 208 -17.67 10.60 -8.12
C VAL A 208 -17.03 11.15 -6.85
N PRO A 209 -16.18 12.18 -6.95
CA PRO A 209 -15.57 12.83 -5.81
C PRO A 209 -16.60 13.49 -4.90
N ILE A 210 -16.43 13.30 -3.60
CA ILE A 210 -17.14 14.02 -2.55
C ILE A 210 -16.11 14.55 -1.54
N LYS A 211 -16.56 15.33 -0.56
CA LYS A 211 -15.66 15.77 0.51
C LYS A 211 -15.14 14.55 1.29
N ASP A 212 -13.81 14.45 1.37
CA ASP A 212 -13.07 13.38 2.05
C ASP A 212 -13.45 11.95 1.59
N GLY A 213 -13.84 11.78 0.30
CA GLY A 213 -14.25 10.47 -0.19
C GLY A 213 -14.62 10.39 -1.65
N LEU A 214 -15.15 9.23 -2.03
CA LEU A 214 -15.71 8.93 -3.34
C LEU A 214 -17.07 8.23 -3.18
N ILE A 215 -18.03 8.53 -4.05
CA ILE A 215 -19.19 7.65 -4.28
C ILE A 215 -18.87 6.80 -5.49
N VAL A 216 -18.92 5.49 -5.33
CA VAL A 216 -18.60 4.51 -6.36
C VAL A 216 -19.85 3.73 -6.73
N SER A 217 -20.11 3.58 -8.04
CA SER A 217 -21.24 2.81 -8.57
C SER A 217 -20.74 1.49 -9.18
N THR A 218 -21.45 0.40 -8.89
CA THR A 218 -21.16 -0.93 -9.43
C THR A 218 -21.93 -1.20 -10.72
N SER A 219 -21.40 -2.06 -11.58
CA SER A 219 -22.01 -2.45 -12.86
C SER A 219 -23.25 -3.36 -12.72
N ARG A 220 -23.41 -4.00 -11.56
CA ARG A 220 -24.60 -4.76 -11.14
C ARG A 220 -24.86 -4.54 -9.65
N PRO A 221 -26.07 -4.81 -9.17
CA PRO A 221 -26.31 -4.87 -7.73
C PRO A 221 -25.39 -5.87 -7.02
N TYR A 222 -24.95 -5.54 -5.81
CA TYR A 222 -24.16 -6.42 -4.95
C TYR A 222 -24.94 -6.80 -3.69
N ASN A 223 -24.58 -7.95 -3.10
CA ASN A 223 -25.17 -8.49 -1.88
C ASN A 223 -24.19 -8.35 -0.71
N LEU A 224 -24.66 -7.97 0.46
CA LEU A 224 -23.86 -8.02 1.68
C LEU A 224 -23.87 -9.45 2.27
N PRO A 225 -22.77 -9.93 2.86
CA PRO A 225 -21.49 -9.23 3.04
C PRO A 225 -20.70 -9.10 1.75
N ALA A 226 -20.05 -7.95 1.55
CA ALA A 226 -19.27 -7.66 0.36
C ALA A 226 -17.96 -6.95 0.73
N ARG A 227 -17.00 -6.95 -0.18
CA ARG A 227 -15.68 -6.34 -0.01
C ARG A 227 -15.32 -5.45 -1.19
N PHE A 228 -14.72 -4.33 -0.91
CA PHE A 228 -14.20 -3.40 -1.90
C PHE A 228 -12.71 -3.65 -2.15
N HIS A 229 -12.30 -3.51 -3.41
CA HIS A 229 -10.93 -3.67 -3.87
C HIS A 229 -10.57 -2.53 -4.84
N TYR A 230 -9.31 -2.06 -4.76
CA TYR A 230 -8.80 -1.05 -5.69
C TYR A 230 -7.37 -1.37 -6.10
N ALA A 231 -7.09 -1.35 -7.40
CA ALA A 231 -5.78 -1.60 -8.00
C ALA A 231 -5.09 -2.88 -7.48
N TRP A 232 -5.87 -3.90 -7.15
CA TRP A 232 -5.45 -5.11 -6.45
C TRP A 232 -4.80 -6.15 -7.34
N LYS A 233 -5.14 -6.20 -8.63
CA LYS A 233 -4.57 -7.18 -9.57
C LYS A 233 -3.06 -7.02 -9.68
N ALA A 234 -2.36 -8.08 -10.07
CA ALA A 234 -0.92 -8.01 -10.33
C ALA A 234 -0.62 -6.90 -11.36
N HIS A 235 -1.44 -6.82 -12.40
CA HIS A 235 -1.35 -5.79 -13.45
C HIS A 235 -2.65 -4.96 -13.50
N PRO A 236 -2.83 -4.00 -12.59
CA PRO A 236 -4.00 -3.14 -12.61
C PRO A 236 -3.94 -2.10 -13.74
N PRO A 237 -5.06 -1.43 -14.07
CA PRO A 237 -5.08 -0.32 -15.00
C PRO A 237 -4.06 0.76 -14.66
N VAL A 238 -3.53 1.43 -15.70
CA VAL A 238 -2.53 2.52 -15.55
C VAL A 238 -3.18 3.80 -15.01
N PHE A 239 -4.47 4.00 -15.32
CA PHE A 239 -5.22 5.15 -14.88
C PHE A 239 -5.74 4.90 -13.46
N VAL A 240 -5.09 5.54 -12.51
CA VAL A 240 -5.41 5.44 -11.09
C VAL A 240 -6.04 6.74 -10.59
N ALA A 241 -6.89 6.63 -9.57
CA ALA A 241 -7.41 7.78 -8.87
C ALA A 241 -6.26 8.53 -8.16
N ARG A 242 -6.28 9.87 -8.17
CA ARG A 242 -5.22 10.72 -7.63
C ARG A 242 -5.82 11.86 -6.82
N ASP A 243 -5.07 12.36 -5.87
CA ASP A 243 -5.41 13.61 -5.23
C ASP A 243 -5.03 14.83 -6.09
N PHE A 244 -5.38 16.01 -5.62
CA PHE A 244 -5.08 17.27 -6.31
C PHE A 244 -3.58 17.54 -6.49
N PHE A 245 -2.73 16.91 -5.69
CA PHE A 245 -1.27 17.02 -5.76
C PHE A 245 -0.61 15.90 -6.58
N ASP A 246 -1.40 15.21 -7.39
CA ASP A 246 -0.96 14.08 -8.23
C ASP A 246 -0.47 12.85 -7.43
N MET A 247 -0.85 12.74 -6.15
CA MET A 247 -0.55 11.56 -5.34
C MET A 247 -1.59 10.46 -5.62
N PRO A 248 -1.18 9.28 -6.12
CA PRO A 248 -2.11 8.17 -6.33
C PRO A 248 -2.75 7.69 -5.04
N LEU A 249 -4.03 7.34 -5.11
CA LEU A 249 -4.70 6.58 -4.07
C LEU A 249 -3.99 5.22 -3.91
N LEU A 250 -3.67 4.85 -2.68
CA LEU A 250 -3.05 3.56 -2.38
C LEU A 250 -3.99 2.41 -2.73
N ALA A 251 -3.43 1.35 -3.32
CA ALA A 251 -4.17 0.12 -3.59
C ALA A 251 -4.66 -0.52 -2.30
N CYS A 252 -5.82 -1.17 -2.37
CA CYS A 252 -6.39 -1.92 -1.25
C CYS A 252 -7.06 -3.21 -1.71
N TYR A 253 -7.13 -4.19 -0.81
CA TYR A 253 -7.73 -5.49 -1.08
C TYR A 253 -8.56 -5.98 0.11
N GLY A 254 -9.86 -6.23 -0.12
CA GLY A 254 -10.73 -6.85 0.87
C GLY A 254 -11.25 -5.90 1.95
N ILE A 255 -11.40 -4.60 1.67
CA ILE A 255 -12.06 -3.67 2.62
C ILE A 255 -13.53 -4.06 2.73
N GLU A 256 -13.98 -4.41 3.93
CA GLU A 256 -15.37 -4.77 4.19
C GLU A 256 -16.30 -3.60 3.92
N ILE A 257 -17.40 -3.86 3.19
CA ILE A 257 -18.46 -2.91 3.00
C ILE A 257 -19.45 -3.07 4.14
N SER A 258 -19.39 -2.17 5.11
CA SER A 258 -20.23 -2.23 6.33
C SER A 258 -20.81 -0.87 6.65
N ALA A 259 -22.02 -0.85 7.21
CA ALA A 259 -22.57 0.36 7.77
C ALA A 259 -21.67 0.82 8.94
N LYS A 260 -21.51 2.12 9.09
CA LYS A 260 -20.81 2.69 10.23
C LYS A 260 -21.51 2.25 11.52
N ASP A 261 -20.80 1.59 12.42
CA ASP A 261 -21.33 1.40 13.78
C ASP A 261 -21.55 2.80 14.41
N GLU A 262 -22.78 3.11 14.75
CA GLU A 262 -23.14 4.39 15.41
C GLU A 262 -22.50 4.57 16.80
N ALA A 263 -21.68 3.61 17.24
CA ALA A 263 -21.13 3.52 18.60
C ALA A 263 -19.84 4.33 18.85
N THR A 264 -19.32 5.11 17.90
CA THR A 264 -18.08 5.90 18.10
C THR A 264 -18.24 7.40 17.88
N ALA A 265 -19.44 7.95 18.14
CA ALA A 265 -19.69 9.38 18.19
C ALA A 265 -19.97 9.83 19.65
N GLU A 266 -18.96 9.77 20.51
CA GLU A 266 -18.91 10.49 21.79
C GLU A 266 -17.56 11.20 21.94
#